data_25cfaee2d76de3bfb20a28ed1acbc375
#
_entry.id   25cfaee2d76de3bfb20a28ed1acbc375
#
_cell.length_a   1.000
_cell.length_b   1.000
_cell.length_c   1.000
_cell.angle_alpha   90.00
_cell.angle_beta   90.00
_cell.angle_gamma   90.00
#
_symmetry.space_group_name_H-M   'P 1'
#
loop_
_entity.id
_entity.type
_entity.pdbx_description
1 polymer ?
#
loop_
_entity_poly.entity_id
_entity_poly.type
_entity_poly.pdbx_seq_one_letter_code
_entity_poly.pdbx_strand_id
1 'polypeptide(L)'
;FKGRPWELMTTESIDVLDAVGSNIRIDVYKTRVMRILPRLHEDINEEWISDKTRFACDGLSRQRLDQPYIRKNGKLVPASWVEALKTIKLRLQNVPGQKIAALAGDLIDCEAMLALKDLFHALGSPHLDCRQDGAQLEGKVRAEYLFNTTIAGLEQSDFCLIIQSQLRAEAPLIHARLRKRYLQGNFKIAYIGGALSSHYNFSFDYGHYGQDPNLLEEILQDRHPLSQALKKAKFPMIIVGQDALIRQDGAHLLARVRSLAEEFNMVRPDWNGFNVLHKAAARVGGLDVGFIPGEQGLDKNNILVAAAKGDIEVIYLLGADEIEMNHLGQAFVIY
;
A
#
# COMPACT_ATOMS: atom_id res chain seq x y z
N PHE A 1 1.55 -34.32 11.57
CA PHE A 1 2.91 -34.03 11.10
C PHE A 1 3.02 -34.41 9.63
N LYS A 2 3.19 -33.43 8.72
CA LYS A 2 3.06 -33.68 7.27
C LYS A 2 4.41 -33.68 6.51
N GLY A 3 5.52 -33.39 7.16
CA GLY A 3 6.87 -33.40 6.58
C GLY A 3 7.92 -33.25 7.69
N ARG A 4 9.10 -33.82 7.49
CA ARG A 4 10.24 -33.69 8.39
C ARG A 4 11.14 -32.54 7.93
N PRO A 5 11.91 -31.86 8.81
CA PRO A 5 12.73 -30.71 8.42
C PRO A 5 13.66 -30.96 7.22
N TRP A 6 14.23 -32.16 7.10
CA TRP A 6 15.12 -32.51 6.01
C TRP A 6 14.42 -32.86 4.69
N GLU A 7 13.09 -32.99 4.69
CA GLU A 7 12.29 -33.20 3.49
C GLU A 7 11.81 -31.86 2.89
N LEU A 8 12.03 -30.75 3.60
CA LEU A 8 11.57 -29.44 3.18
C LEU A 8 12.60 -28.77 2.27
N MET A 9 12.13 -28.30 1.12
CA MET A 9 12.87 -27.36 0.29
C MET A 9 12.65 -25.95 0.82
N THR A 10 13.72 -25.17 0.91
CA THR A 10 13.70 -23.81 1.44
C THR A 10 13.94 -22.80 0.31
N THR A 11 13.11 -21.79 0.23
CA THR A 11 13.28 -20.65 -0.67
C THR A 11 13.25 -19.35 0.12
N GLU A 12 14.20 -18.48 -0.10
CA GLU A 12 14.22 -17.14 0.47
C GLU A 12 13.30 -16.21 -0.35
N SER A 13 12.58 -15.34 0.35
CA SER A 13 11.67 -14.39 -0.29
C SER A 13 11.45 -13.15 0.60
N ILE A 14 10.55 -12.29 0.17
CA ILE A 14 10.12 -11.10 0.89
C ILE A 14 8.60 -11.17 1.08
N ASP A 15 8.13 -10.76 2.25
CA ASP A 15 6.70 -10.64 2.53
C ASP A 15 6.07 -9.50 1.74
N VAL A 16 4.90 -9.74 1.18
CA VAL A 16 4.11 -8.77 0.40
C VAL A 16 2.77 -8.43 1.05
N LEU A 17 2.48 -8.96 2.24
CA LEU A 17 1.21 -8.72 2.94
C LEU A 17 1.16 -7.39 3.70
N ASP A 18 2.27 -6.69 3.74
CA ASP A 18 2.37 -5.28 4.11
C ASP A 18 3.56 -4.62 3.37
N ALA A 19 3.73 -3.32 3.56
CA ALA A 19 4.79 -2.57 2.88
C ALA A 19 6.12 -2.53 3.66
N VAL A 20 6.28 -3.32 4.71
CA VAL A 20 7.54 -3.41 5.50
C VAL A 20 8.63 -4.13 4.71
N GLY A 21 8.25 -5.13 3.90
CA GLY A 21 9.21 -5.93 3.15
C GLY A 21 10.00 -6.90 4.03
N SER A 22 9.34 -7.52 5.01
CA SER A 22 9.97 -8.49 5.93
C SER A 22 10.65 -9.63 5.17
N ASN A 23 11.88 -9.93 5.51
CA ASN A 23 12.64 -11.01 4.91
C ASN A 23 12.14 -12.35 5.47
N ILE A 24 11.77 -13.27 4.58
CA ILE A 24 11.15 -14.54 4.93
C ILE A 24 11.85 -15.73 4.29
N ARG A 25 11.63 -16.87 4.90
CA ARG A 25 11.98 -18.18 4.38
C ARG A 25 10.71 -19.01 4.23
N ILE A 26 10.50 -19.53 3.03
CA ILE A 26 9.38 -20.36 2.66
C ILE A 26 9.83 -21.82 2.64
N ASP A 27 9.28 -22.65 3.52
CA ASP A 27 9.55 -24.07 3.57
C ASP A 27 8.45 -24.83 2.83
N VAL A 28 8.82 -25.58 1.79
CA VAL A 28 7.91 -26.30 0.89
C VAL A 28 8.16 -27.80 0.98
N TYR A 29 7.08 -28.59 1.07
CA TYR A 29 7.11 -30.04 0.91
C TYR A 29 6.39 -30.43 -0.37
N LYS A 30 7.11 -31.03 -1.31
CA LYS A 30 6.60 -31.29 -2.67
C LYS A 30 6.12 -29.99 -3.33
N THR A 31 4.82 -29.84 -3.53
CA THR A 31 4.21 -28.66 -4.16
C THR A 31 3.45 -27.77 -3.17
N ARG A 32 3.56 -28.04 -1.86
CA ARG A 32 2.80 -27.34 -0.83
C ARG A 32 3.69 -26.52 0.08
N VAL A 33 3.35 -25.25 0.27
CA VAL A 33 3.93 -24.42 1.33
C VAL A 33 3.50 -24.96 2.68
N MET A 34 4.46 -25.25 3.54
CA MET A 34 4.26 -25.87 4.85
C MET A 34 4.30 -24.85 5.97
N ARG A 35 5.17 -23.84 5.83
CA ARG A 35 5.32 -22.77 6.81
C ARG A 35 6.11 -21.59 6.22
N ILE A 36 5.90 -20.43 6.79
CA ILE A 36 6.70 -19.22 6.57
C ILE A 36 7.45 -18.92 7.88
N LEU A 37 8.74 -18.67 7.78
CA LEU A 37 9.61 -18.32 8.90
C LEU A 37 10.33 -17.01 8.61
N PRO A 38 10.72 -16.24 9.64
CA PRO A 38 11.54 -15.07 9.45
C PRO A 38 12.95 -15.47 8.98
N ARG A 39 13.56 -14.62 8.19
CA ARG A 39 14.99 -14.61 7.91
C ARG A 39 15.55 -13.34 8.54
N LEU A 40 16.66 -13.47 9.27
CA LEU A 40 17.29 -12.35 9.96
C LEU A 40 17.65 -11.22 9.01
N HIS A 41 17.19 -10.02 9.32
CA HIS A 41 17.57 -8.78 8.68
C HIS A 41 17.47 -7.62 9.67
N GLU A 42 18.60 -7.21 10.24
CA GLU A 42 18.66 -6.24 11.35
C GLU A 42 18.00 -4.90 11.02
N ASP A 43 18.15 -4.41 9.79
CA ASP A 43 17.62 -3.12 9.37
C ASP A 43 16.12 -3.12 9.07
N ILE A 44 15.51 -4.27 8.83
CA ILE A 44 14.09 -4.38 8.42
C ILE A 44 13.27 -5.07 9.51
N ASN A 45 13.32 -6.39 9.56
CA ASN A 45 12.44 -7.19 10.41
C ASN A 45 13.13 -7.84 11.61
N GLU A 46 14.44 -7.63 11.80
CA GLU A 46 15.23 -8.38 12.77
C GLU A 46 14.97 -9.89 12.59
N GLU A 47 14.57 -10.60 13.64
CA GLU A 47 14.22 -12.03 13.60
C GLU A 47 12.70 -12.29 13.63
N TRP A 48 11.87 -11.27 13.34
CA TRP A 48 10.43 -11.32 13.49
C TRP A 48 9.70 -11.29 12.15
N ILE A 49 8.49 -11.83 12.12
CA ILE A 49 7.47 -11.61 11.08
C ILE A 49 6.10 -11.47 11.72
N SER A 50 5.17 -10.83 11.01
CA SER A 50 3.80 -10.69 11.49
C SER A 50 3.04 -12.02 11.44
N ASP A 51 1.97 -12.15 12.23
CA ASP A 51 1.11 -13.33 12.19
C ASP A 51 0.40 -13.48 10.84
N LYS A 52 0.03 -12.38 10.18
CA LYS A 52 -0.53 -12.43 8.81
C LYS A 52 0.46 -13.05 7.84
N THR A 53 1.73 -12.67 7.88
CA THR A 53 2.81 -13.25 7.06
C THR A 53 2.96 -14.74 7.34
N ARG A 54 2.94 -15.12 8.61
CA ARG A 54 3.17 -16.50 9.05
C ARG A 54 2.06 -17.45 8.62
N PHE A 55 0.80 -17.01 8.64
CA PHE A 55 -0.36 -17.89 8.53
C PHE A 55 -1.16 -17.74 7.24
N ALA A 56 -1.01 -16.66 6.48
CA ALA A 56 -1.77 -16.44 5.24
C ALA A 56 -1.45 -17.45 4.11
N CYS A 57 -0.35 -18.18 4.21
CA CYS A 57 0.07 -19.16 3.18
C CYS A 57 -0.97 -20.27 2.91
N ASP A 58 -1.92 -20.51 3.81
CA ASP A 58 -3.02 -21.46 3.57
C ASP A 58 -3.92 -21.05 2.41
N GLY A 59 -4.04 -19.75 2.12
CA GLY A 59 -4.78 -19.21 0.97
C GLY A 59 -4.19 -19.61 -0.38
N LEU A 60 -2.89 -19.90 -0.46
CA LEU A 60 -2.21 -20.27 -1.71
C LEU A 60 -2.73 -21.56 -2.35
N SER A 61 -3.37 -22.42 -1.59
CA SER A 61 -3.92 -23.71 -2.07
C SER A 61 -5.44 -23.73 -2.18
N ARG A 62 -6.12 -22.60 -2.00
CA ARG A 62 -7.58 -22.54 -1.97
C ARG A 62 -8.12 -21.51 -2.97
N GLN A 63 -9.17 -21.89 -3.69
CA GLN A 63 -9.90 -21.01 -4.60
C GLN A 63 -9.01 -20.28 -5.62
N ARG A 64 -7.96 -20.95 -6.10
CA ARG A 64 -7.03 -20.41 -7.10
C ARG A 64 -7.58 -20.68 -8.50
N LEU A 65 -7.50 -19.67 -9.36
CA LEU A 65 -7.72 -19.83 -10.78
C LEU A 65 -6.53 -20.61 -11.37
N ASP A 66 -6.80 -21.70 -12.05
CA ASP A 66 -5.80 -22.61 -12.66
C ASP A 66 -5.79 -22.56 -14.18
N GLN A 67 -6.77 -21.91 -14.78
CA GLN A 67 -6.93 -21.75 -16.22
C GLN A 67 -7.74 -20.49 -16.53
N PRO A 68 -7.71 -20.00 -17.78
CA PRO A 68 -8.58 -18.90 -18.20
C PRO A 68 -10.06 -19.27 -18.16
N TYR A 69 -10.90 -18.28 -17.88
CA TYR A 69 -12.36 -18.39 -17.93
C TYR A 69 -12.94 -17.26 -18.79
N ILE A 70 -13.95 -17.59 -19.57
CA ILE A 70 -14.69 -16.61 -20.38
C ILE A 70 -16.16 -16.64 -19.95
N ARG A 71 -16.79 -15.47 -19.86
CA ARG A 71 -18.23 -15.38 -19.56
C ARG A 71 -19.05 -15.65 -20.82
N LYS A 72 -19.81 -16.75 -20.80
CA LYS A 72 -20.77 -17.13 -21.84
C LYS A 72 -22.17 -17.27 -21.22
N ASN A 73 -23.15 -16.56 -21.75
CA ASN A 73 -24.54 -16.58 -21.25
C ASN A 73 -24.62 -16.29 -19.72
N GLY A 74 -23.86 -15.32 -19.24
CA GLY A 74 -23.84 -14.93 -17.82
C GLY A 74 -22.98 -15.81 -16.90
N LYS A 75 -22.49 -16.96 -17.36
CA LYS A 75 -21.68 -17.91 -16.57
C LYS A 75 -20.23 -17.93 -17.02
N LEU A 76 -19.29 -18.02 -16.06
CA LEU A 76 -17.88 -18.27 -16.35
C LEU A 76 -17.69 -19.73 -16.74
N VAL A 77 -17.09 -19.97 -17.90
CA VAL A 77 -16.75 -21.29 -18.42
C VAL A 77 -15.24 -21.38 -18.69
N PRO A 78 -14.60 -22.53 -18.44
CA PRO A 78 -13.20 -22.74 -18.78
C PRO A 78 -12.93 -22.47 -20.25
N ALA A 79 -11.77 -21.91 -20.56
CA ALA A 79 -11.34 -21.62 -21.93
C ALA A 79 -9.83 -21.87 -22.09
N SER A 80 -9.36 -22.01 -23.31
CA SER A 80 -7.94 -22.02 -23.60
C SER A 80 -7.39 -20.59 -23.61
N TRP A 81 -6.08 -20.44 -23.39
CA TRP A 81 -5.39 -19.14 -23.52
C TRP A 81 -5.61 -18.51 -24.91
N VAL A 82 -5.59 -19.33 -25.97
CA VAL A 82 -5.81 -18.84 -27.34
C VAL A 82 -7.21 -18.26 -27.48
N GLU A 83 -8.23 -18.93 -26.94
CA GLU A 83 -9.62 -18.45 -26.97
C GLU A 83 -9.80 -17.18 -26.13
N ALA A 84 -9.20 -17.13 -24.92
CA ALA A 84 -9.24 -15.96 -24.06
C ALA A 84 -8.62 -14.73 -24.72
N LEU A 85 -7.39 -14.87 -25.22
CA LEU A 85 -6.67 -13.77 -25.89
C LEU A 85 -7.36 -13.32 -27.18
N LYS A 86 -7.95 -14.26 -27.94
CA LYS A 86 -8.77 -13.91 -29.12
C LYS A 86 -10.00 -13.10 -28.73
N THR A 87 -10.64 -13.46 -27.63
CA THR A 87 -11.82 -12.73 -27.12
C THR A 87 -11.45 -11.31 -26.71
N ILE A 88 -10.34 -11.14 -25.98
CA ILE A 88 -9.81 -9.83 -25.59
C ILE A 88 -9.50 -9.00 -26.84
N LYS A 89 -8.75 -9.56 -27.79
CA LYS A 89 -8.40 -8.88 -29.06
C LYS A 89 -9.64 -8.37 -29.79
N LEU A 90 -10.66 -9.20 -29.94
CA LEU A 90 -11.91 -8.82 -30.60
C LEU A 90 -12.65 -7.69 -29.86
N ARG A 91 -12.58 -7.68 -28.53
CA ARG A 91 -13.19 -6.61 -27.72
C ARG A 91 -12.44 -5.29 -27.82
N LEU A 92 -11.10 -5.32 -27.89
CA LEU A 92 -10.26 -4.14 -27.98
C LEU A 92 -10.22 -3.54 -29.40
N GLN A 93 -10.46 -4.33 -30.44
CA GLN A 93 -10.18 -3.97 -31.85
C GLN A 93 -10.83 -2.67 -32.30
N ASN A 94 -11.99 -2.30 -31.75
CA ASN A 94 -12.75 -1.11 -32.15
C ASN A 94 -13.01 -0.15 -30.98
N VAL A 95 -12.31 -0.33 -29.85
CA VAL A 95 -12.46 0.53 -28.68
C VAL A 95 -11.35 1.58 -28.68
N PRO A 96 -11.69 2.88 -28.71
CA PRO A 96 -10.68 3.94 -28.60
C PRO A 96 -9.93 3.85 -27.28
N GLY A 97 -8.65 4.21 -27.25
CA GLY A 97 -7.81 4.18 -26.05
C GLY A 97 -8.42 4.97 -24.87
N GLN A 98 -9.11 6.07 -25.16
CA GLN A 98 -9.81 6.88 -24.16
C GLN A 98 -10.97 6.15 -23.44
N LYS A 99 -11.38 4.98 -23.93
CA LYS A 99 -12.43 4.16 -23.33
C LYS A 99 -11.92 2.89 -22.67
N ILE A 100 -10.61 2.79 -22.53
CA ILE A 100 -9.91 1.64 -21.92
C ILE A 100 -9.21 2.12 -20.66
N ALA A 101 -9.32 1.38 -19.55
CA ALA A 101 -8.64 1.72 -18.30
C ALA A 101 -7.99 0.47 -17.67
N ALA A 102 -6.95 0.66 -16.86
CA ALA A 102 -6.37 -0.41 -16.05
C ALA A 102 -6.15 0.02 -14.60
N LEU A 103 -6.38 -0.92 -13.69
CA LEU A 103 -6.11 -0.79 -12.27
C LEU A 103 -5.17 -1.92 -11.84
N ALA A 104 -4.11 -1.58 -11.10
CA ALA A 104 -3.20 -2.55 -10.50
C ALA A 104 -3.48 -2.72 -9.01
N GLY A 105 -3.44 -3.96 -8.56
CA GLY A 105 -3.67 -4.33 -7.16
C GLY A 105 -2.42 -4.24 -6.29
N ASP A 106 -2.60 -4.54 -5.01
CA ASP A 106 -1.64 -4.25 -3.94
C ASP A 106 -0.44 -5.23 -3.87
N LEU A 107 -0.51 -6.36 -4.61
CA LEU A 107 0.51 -7.42 -4.57
C LEU A 107 1.23 -7.62 -5.92
N ILE A 108 1.03 -6.71 -6.86
CA ILE A 108 1.56 -6.84 -8.23
C ILE A 108 3.02 -6.38 -8.29
N ASP A 109 3.84 -7.14 -9.01
CA ASP A 109 5.24 -6.78 -9.28
C ASP A 109 5.37 -5.61 -10.27
N CYS A 110 6.52 -4.95 -10.21
CA CYS A 110 6.82 -3.79 -11.05
C CYS A 110 6.87 -4.15 -12.54
N GLU A 111 7.37 -5.36 -12.85
CA GLU A 111 7.51 -5.84 -14.22
C GLU A 111 6.15 -6.00 -14.91
N ALA A 112 5.18 -6.57 -14.21
CA ALA A 112 3.81 -6.72 -14.72
C ALA A 112 3.13 -5.34 -14.90
N MET A 113 3.31 -4.43 -13.93
CA MET A 113 2.78 -3.06 -14.05
C MET A 113 3.41 -2.32 -15.23
N LEU A 114 4.73 -2.40 -15.41
CA LEU A 114 5.43 -1.76 -16.52
C LEU A 114 4.96 -2.31 -17.87
N ALA A 115 4.89 -3.63 -18.01
CA ALA A 115 4.42 -4.27 -19.23
C ALA A 115 2.99 -3.86 -19.60
N LEU A 116 2.09 -3.79 -18.59
CA LEU A 116 0.72 -3.34 -18.80
C LEU A 116 0.66 -1.84 -19.14
N LYS A 117 1.47 -1.01 -18.51
CA LYS A 117 1.59 0.41 -18.84
C LYS A 117 2.01 0.61 -20.30
N ASP A 118 3.04 -0.11 -20.76
CA ASP A 118 3.52 -0.01 -22.13
C ASP A 118 2.44 -0.44 -23.13
N LEU A 119 1.71 -1.51 -22.83
CA LEU A 119 0.57 -1.95 -23.62
C LEU A 119 -0.51 -0.87 -23.72
N PHE A 120 -0.87 -0.24 -22.61
CA PHE A 120 -1.93 0.79 -22.57
C PHE A 120 -1.49 2.07 -23.26
N HIS A 121 -0.24 2.47 -23.15
CA HIS A 121 0.33 3.56 -23.93
C HIS A 121 0.26 3.28 -25.44
N ALA A 122 0.58 2.04 -25.85
CA ALA A 122 0.47 1.63 -27.26
C ALA A 122 -0.99 1.62 -27.75
N LEU A 123 -1.95 1.37 -26.87
CA LEU A 123 -3.39 1.46 -27.15
C LEU A 123 -3.92 2.90 -27.10
N GLY A 124 -3.10 3.88 -26.69
CA GLY A 124 -3.49 5.28 -26.54
C GLY A 124 -4.37 5.56 -25.34
N SER A 125 -4.30 4.75 -24.28
CA SER A 125 -5.05 4.97 -23.05
C SER A 125 -4.21 5.72 -22.01
N PRO A 126 -4.73 6.85 -21.44
CA PRO A 126 -4.11 7.56 -20.33
C PRO A 126 -4.59 7.07 -18.95
N HIS A 127 -5.53 6.12 -18.89
CA HIS A 127 -6.27 5.75 -17.69
C HIS A 127 -5.63 4.54 -16.99
N LEU A 128 -4.62 4.82 -16.17
CA LEU A 128 -3.88 3.82 -15.38
C LEU A 128 -3.85 4.26 -13.93
N ASP A 129 -4.08 3.35 -12.97
CA ASP A 129 -3.88 3.67 -11.56
C ASP A 129 -3.49 2.44 -10.72
N CYS A 130 -2.41 2.58 -9.92
CA CYS A 130 -2.00 1.58 -8.93
C CYS A 130 -2.58 1.86 -7.53
N ARG A 131 -3.42 2.88 -7.38
CA ARG A 131 -4.02 3.28 -6.11
C ARG A 131 -5.45 2.74 -6.03
N GLN A 132 -5.60 1.40 -6.00
CA GLN A 132 -6.92 0.77 -5.97
C GLN A 132 -7.78 1.18 -4.77
N ASP A 133 -7.18 1.68 -3.69
CA ASP A 133 -7.86 2.25 -2.52
C ASP A 133 -8.31 3.71 -2.71
N GLY A 134 -7.83 4.38 -3.77
CA GLY A 134 -8.13 5.78 -4.07
C GLY A 134 -7.28 6.78 -3.28
N ALA A 135 -6.11 6.37 -2.77
CA ALA A 135 -5.20 7.28 -2.05
C ALA A 135 -4.80 8.51 -2.88
N GLN A 136 -4.87 9.68 -2.25
CA GLN A 136 -4.61 10.97 -2.86
C GLN A 136 -3.10 11.30 -2.85
N LEU A 137 -2.33 10.57 -3.68
CA LEU A 137 -0.89 10.74 -3.86
C LEU A 137 -0.62 11.12 -5.32
N GLU A 138 0.12 12.20 -5.55
CA GLU A 138 0.43 12.62 -6.92
C GLU A 138 1.54 11.80 -7.60
N GLY A 139 2.42 11.17 -6.81
CA GLY A 139 3.53 10.36 -7.34
C GLY A 139 4.66 11.16 -8.03
N LYS A 140 4.63 12.50 -7.96
CA LYS A 140 5.62 13.38 -8.64
C LYS A 140 6.95 13.49 -7.90
N VAL A 141 6.89 13.53 -6.59
CA VAL A 141 8.08 13.67 -5.73
C VAL A 141 8.25 12.41 -4.91
N ARG A 142 9.32 11.68 -5.17
CA ARG A 142 9.54 10.36 -4.57
C ARG A 142 9.56 10.38 -3.04
N ALA A 143 10.17 11.38 -2.43
CA ALA A 143 10.22 11.52 -0.97
C ALA A 143 8.84 11.69 -0.31
N GLU A 144 7.81 12.06 -1.06
CA GLU A 144 6.45 12.29 -0.54
C GLU A 144 5.64 11.01 -0.36
N TYR A 145 6.13 9.87 -0.88
CA TYR A 145 5.47 8.59 -0.72
C TYR A 145 6.37 7.48 -0.17
N LEU A 146 7.57 7.84 0.32
CA LEU A 146 8.48 6.88 0.92
C LEU A 146 8.42 6.90 2.45
N PHE A 147 8.92 5.82 3.04
CA PHE A 147 9.27 5.74 4.44
C PHE A 147 10.74 6.19 4.60
N ASN A 148 10.97 7.52 4.64
CA ASN A 148 12.30 8.10 4.45
C ASN A 148 13.27 7.89 5.61
N THR A 149 12.75 7.76 6.85
CA THR A 149 13.59 7.53 8.04
C THR A 149 14.36 6.21 7.97
N THR A 150 13.96 5.28 7.11
CA THR A 150 14.25 3.85 7.14
C THR A 150 13.68 3.17 8.40
N ILE A 151 13.57 1.85 8.40
CA ILE A 151 13.01 1.12 9.54
C ILE A 151 13.99 1.12 10.71
N ALA A 152 15.28 0.91 10.45
CA ALA A 152 16.33 1.00 11.46
C ALA A 152 16.46 2.42 12.03
N GLY A 153 16.28 3.44 11.19
CA GLY A 153 16.35 4.85 11.59
C GLY A 153 15.28 5.27 12.61
N LEU A 154 14.16 4.54 12.72
CA LEU A 154 13.15 4.78 13.75
C LEU A 154 13.74 4.80 15.17
N GLU A 155 14.77 4.02 15.42
CA GLU A 155 15.40 3.91 16.75
C GLU A 155 16.20 5.16 17.15
N GLN A 156 16.47 6.07 16.22
CA GLN A 156 17.15 7.34 16.49
C GLN A 156 16.19 8.45 16.91
N SER A 157 14.90 8.30 16.61
CA SER A 157 13.89 9.32 16.89
C SER A 157 13.68 9.52 18.40
N ASP A 158 13.43 10.77 18.79
CA ASP A 158 13.04 11.16 20.15
C ASP A 158 11.60 11.67 20.25
N PHE A 159 10.93 11.87 19.10
CA PHE A 159 9.52 12.22 19.01
C PHE A 159 8.87 11.64 17.75
N CYS A 160 7.72 10.97 17.87
CA CYS A 160 6.96 10.44 16.77
C CYS A 160 5.52 10.96 16.77
N LEU A 161 5.10 11.60 15.67
CA LEU A 161 3.72 11.95 15.40
C LEU A 161 3.13 10.93 14.42
N ILE A 162 2.15 10.15 14.86
CA ILE A 162 1.44 9.17 14.04
C ILE A 162 0.12 9.78 13.60
N ILE A 163 -0.16 9.81 12.30
CA ILE A 163 -1.37 10.37 11.72
C ILE A 163 -2.18 9.26 11.04
N GLN A 164 -3.36 8.97 11.58
CA GLN A 164 -4.36 8.04 11.03
C GLN A 164 -3.77 6.71 10.55
N SER A 165 -3.02 6.02 11.42
CA SER A 165 -2.52 4.68 11.16
C SER A 165 -2.79 3.74 12.32
N GLN A 166 -3.27 2.55 12.01
CA GLN A 166 -3.43 1.44 12.95
C GLN A 166 -2.21 0.50 12.84
N LEU A 167 -1.05 0.97 13.28
CA LEU A 167 0.24 0.30 13.09
C LEU A 167 0.24 -1.19 13.44
N ARG A 168 -0.53 -1.62 14.46
CA ARG A 168 -0.58 -3.05 14.84
C ARG A 168 -1.24 -3.93 13.78
N ALA A 169 -2.15 -3.37 12.98
CA ALA A 169 -2.80 -4.08 11.89
C ALA A 169 -2.05 -3.89 10.56
N GLU A 170 -1.63 -2.66 10.28
CA GLU A 170 -1.07 -2.25 9.00
C GLU A 170 0.39 -2.69 8.84
N ALA A 171 1.21 -2.42 9.86
CA ALA A 171 2.65 -2.70 9.86
C ALA A 171 3.12 -3.13 11.26
N PRO A 172 2.80 -4.36 11.70
CA PRO A 172 3.12 -4.83 13.05
C PRO A 172 4.60 -4.71 13.43
N LEU A 173 5.51 -4.85 12.46
CA LEU A 173 6.94 -4.74 12.74
C LEU A 173 7.40 -3.29 12.94
N ILE A 174 6.78 -2.32 12.25
CA ILE A 174 6.99 -0.90 12.55
C ILE A 174 6.52 -0.59 13.98
N HIS A 175 5.34 -1.11 14.36
CA HIS A 175 4.85 -0.98 15.73
C HIS A 175 5.82 -1.62 16.74
N ALA A 176 6.35 -2.81 16.46
CA ALA A 176 7.32 -3.48 17.33
C ALA A 176 8.62 -2.67 17.48
N ARG A 177 9.12 -2.08 16.39
CA ARG A 177 10.32 -1.24 16.37
C ARG A 177 10.10 0.05 17.18
N LEU A 178 8.94 0.70 17.04
CA LEU A 178 8.57 1.86 17.86
C LEU A 178 8.47 1.49 19.35
N ARG A 179 7.90 0.32 19.68
CA ARG A 179 7.86 -0.19 21.05
C ARG A 179 9.27 -0.41 21.60
N LYS A 180 10.16 -1.02 20.83
CA LYS A 180 11.58 -1.21 21.21
C LYS A 180 12.23 0.14 21.53
N ARG A 181 12.03 1.14 20.67
CA ARG A 181 12.54 2.50 20.89
C ARG A 181 11.92 3.16 22.14
N TYR A 182 10.60 2.99 22.34
CA TYR A 182 9.89 3.53 23.50
C TYR A 182 10.44 2.99 24.83
N LEU A 183 10.75 1.71 24.91
CA LEU A 183 11.29 1.08 26.10
C LEU A 183 12.70 1.56 26.49
N GLN A 184 13.45 2.16 25.58
CA GLN A 184 14.74 2.79 25.86
C GLN A 184 14.61 4.13 26.59
N GLY A 185 13.39 4.68 26.69
CA GLY A 185 13.10 5.95 27.34
C GLY A 185 13.36 7.18 26.45
N ASN A 186 12.98 8.35 26.96
CA ASN A 186 13.14 9.64 26.28
C ASN A 186 12.59 9.68 24.85
N PHE A 187 11.46 8.99 24.61
CA PHE A 187 10.77 8.96 23.35
C PHE A 187 9.30 9.29 23.57
N LYS A 188 8.81 10.32 22.93
CA LYS A 188 7.41 10.74 23.02
C LYS A 188 6.65 10.36 21.76
N ILE A 189 5.44 9.87 21.94
CA ILE A 189 4.57 9.48 20.84
C ILE A 189 3.24 10.24 20.95
N ALA A 190 2.84 10.85 19.86
CA ALA A 190 1.55 11.51 19.69
C ALA A 190 0.77 10.83 18.55
N TYR A 191 -0.55 10.73 18.71
CA TYR A 191 -1.43 10.16 17.71
C TYR A 191 -2.56 11.13 17.39
N ILE A 192 -2.73 11.41 16.11
CA ILE A 192 -3.84 12.16 15.53
C ILE A 192 -4.65 11.20 14.66
N GLY A 193 -5.89 10.96 15.02
CA GLY A 193 -6.75 10.02 14.30
C GLY A 193 -7.96 9.60 15.12
N GLY A 194 -8.81 8.76 14.55
CA GLY A 194 -9.93 8.15 15.26
C GLY A 194 -9.48 7.27 16.43
N ALA A 195 -10.37 6.98 17.35
CA ALA A 195 -10.09 6.10 18.48
C ALA A 195 -9.68 4.70 17.96
N LEU A 196 -8.56 4.20 18.44
CA LEU A 196 -8.12 2.84 18.14
C LEU A 196 -8.97 1.84 18.93
N SER A 197 -9.39 0.75 18.30
CA SER A 197 -10.08 -0.33 19.01
C SER A 197 -9.14 -1.01 20.01
N SER A 198 -9.69 -1.65 21.05
CA SER A 198 -8.90 -2.33 22.08
C SER A 198 -7.92 -3.36 21.51
N HIS A 199 -8.26 -4.01 20.39
CA HIS A 199 -7.40 -5.00 19.72
C HIS A 199 -6.22 -4.38 18.98
N TYR A 200 -6.37 -3.15 18.49
CA TYR A 200 -5.37 -2.44 17.68
C TYR A 200 -4.71 -1.28 18.39
N ASN A 201 -5.03 -1.09 19.68
CA ASN A 201 -4.40 -0.06 20.51
C ASN A 201 -2.88 -0.30 20.58
N PHE A 202 -2.12 0.78 20.65
CA PHE A 202 -0.67 0.66 20.76
C PHE A 202 -0.27 0.04 22.10
N SER A 203 0.83 -0.70 22.10
CA SER A 203 1.38 -1.35 23.30
C SER A 203 2.44 -0.49 24.01
N PHE A 204 2.34 0.82 23.86
CA PHE A 204 3.13 1.87 24.51
C PHE A 204 2.25 3.08 24.79
N ASP A 205 2.67 3.95 25.70
CA ASP A 205 1.93 5.17 26.01
C ASP A 205 2.07 6.20 24.89
N TYR A 206 0.97 6.88 24.58
CA TYR A 206 0.93 7.94 23.57
C TYR A 206 -0.13 8.98 23.93
N GLY A 207 0.09 10.22 23.51
CA GLY A 207 -0.94 11.26 23.58
C GLY A 207 -1.91 11.13 22.41
N HIS A 208 -3.20 10.97 22.70
CA HIS A 208 -4.25 10.96 21.66
C HIS A 208 -4.90 12.34 21.57
N TYR A 209 -4.90 12.93 20.38
CA TYR A 209 -5.32 14.32 20.14
C TYR A 209 -6.58 14.43 19.25
N GLY A 210 -7.28 13.31 19.02
CA GLY A 210 -8.50 13.28 18.19
C GLY A 210 -8.22 13.30 16.70
N GLN A 211 -9.24 13.67 15.92
CA GLN A 211 -9.18 13.59 14.44
C GLN A 211 -9.59 14.90 13.75
N ASP A 212 -9.57 16.02 14.48
CA ASP A 212 -9.92 17.33 13.90
C ASP A 212 -8.85 17.74 12.87
N PRO A 213 -9.22 17.99 11.60
CA PRO A 213 -8.28 18.46 10.57
C PRO A 213 -7.60 19.78 10.91
N ASN A 214 -8.27 20.66 11.71
CA ASN A 214 -7.71 21.95 12.11
C ASN A 214 -6.53 21.83 13.06
N LEU A 215 -6.38 20.69 13.72
CA LEU A 215 -5.29 20.44 14.66
C LEU A 215 -3.90 20.64 14.04
N LEU A 216 -3.72 20.24 12.79
CA LEU A 216 -2.45 20.42 12.07
C LEU A 216 -2.15 21.91 11.87
N GLU A 217 -3.17 22.72 11.60
CA GLU A 217 -3.03 24.16 11.47
C GLU A 217 -2.71 24.82 12.81
N GLU A 218 -3.34 24.38 13.88
CA GLU A 218 -3.03 24.88 15.25
C GLU A 218 -1.60 24.56 15.66
N ILE A 219 -1.10 23.38 15.29
CA ILE A 219 0.30 23.00 15.53
C ILE A 219 1.25 23.89 14.72
N LEU A 220 0.95 24.12 13.44
CA LEU A 220 1.75 25.02 12.57
C LEU A 220 1.80 26.45 13.10
N GLN A 221 0.69 26.94 13.65
CA GLN A 221 0.57 28.30 14.18
C GLN A 221 1.07 28.44 15.64
N ASP A 222 1.74 27.42 16.17
CA ASP A 222 2.26 27.39 17.56
C ASP A 222 1.18 27.58 18.66
N ARG A 223 -0.05 27.22 18.34
CA ARG A 223 -1.20 27.34 19.27
C ARG A 223 -1.53 26.03 20.00
N HIS A 224 -0.79 24.97 19.71
CA HIS A 224 -1.00 23.66 20.30
C HIS A 224 0.23 23.18 21.10
N PRO A 225 0.07 22.47 22.25
CA PRO A 225 1.20 21.97 23.04
C PRO A 225 2.19 21.08 22.28
N LEU A 226 1.73 20.38 21.24
CA LEU A 226 2.61 19.57 20.38
C LEU A 226 3.67 20.40 19.65
N SER A 227 3.40 21.66 19.32
CA SER A 227 4.35 22.54 18.67
C SER A 227 5.62 22.69 19.51
N GLN A 228 5.46 22.90 20.81
CA GLN A 228 6.58 23.03 21.73
C GLN A 228 7.35 21.71 21.93
N ALA A 229 6.64 20.58 21.87
CA ALA A 229 7.26 19.27 21.94
C ALA A 229 8.10 18.98 20.69
N LEU A 230 7.57 19.30 19.51
CA LEU A 230 8.24 19.15 18.23
C LEU A 230 9.49 20.05 18.12
N LYS A 231 9.39 21.32 18.54
CA LYS A 231 10.54 22.26 18.57
C LYS A 231 11.68 21.79 19.46
N LYS A 232 11.39 21.04 20.52
CA LYS A 232 12.40 20.54 21.47
C LYS A 232 13.02 19.21 21.02
N ALA A 233 12.39 18.50 20.12
CA ALA A 233 12.87 17.21 19.63
C ALA A 233 14.12 17.39 18.75
N LYS A 234 15.09 16.52 18.93
CA LYS A 234 16.33 16.51 18.12
C LYS A 234 16.12 15.75 16.80
N PHE A 235 15.37 14.67 16.85
CA PHE A 235 15.07 13.77 15.73
C PHE A 235 13.56 13.53 15.65
N PRO A 236 12.76 14.61 15.41
CA PRO A 236 11.31 14.44 15.29
C PRO A 236 10.97 13.71 13.99
N MET A 237 9.93 12.87 14.05
CA MET A 237 9.41 12.21 12.85
C MET A 237 7.88 12.22 12.80
N ILE A 238 7.34 12.11 11.60
CA ILE A 238 5.92 11.90 11.31
C ILE A 238 5.77 10.57 10.58
N ILE A 239 4.72 9.82 10.91
CA ILE A 239 4.26 8.65 10.15
C ILE A 239 2.82 8.92 9.72
N VAL A 240 2.61 9.08 8.42
CA VAL A 240 1.29 9.26 7.81
C VAL A 240 0.77 7.91 7.36
N GLY A 241 -0.34 7.48 7.94
CA GLY A 241 -1.01 6.24 7.54
C GLY A 241 -1.83 6.40 6.26
N GLN A 242 -2.12 5.29 5.62
CA GLN A 242 -2.89 5.27 4.38
C GLN A 242 -4.34 5.77 4.57
N ASP A 243 -4.93 5.56 5.75
CA ASP A 243 -6.28 6.05 6.07
C ASP A 243 -6.38 7.59 5.99
N ALA A 244 -5.27 8.30 6.22
CA ALA A 244 -5.20 9.74 6.00
C ALA A 244 -5.28 10.12 4.50
N LEU A 245 -4.70 9.30 3.64
CA LEU A 245 -4.54 9.57 2.21
C LEU A 245 -5.78 9.19 1.38
N ILE A 246 -6.58 8.22 1.83
CA ILE A 246 -7.82 7.82 1.13
C ILE A 246 -9.00 8.76 1.38
N ARG A 247 -8.86 9.72 2.28
CA ARG A 247 -9.89 10.76 2.54
C ARG A 247 -10.07 11.64 1.31
N GLN A 248 -11.24 12.26 1.16
CA GLN A 248 -11.49 13.23 0.10
C GLN A 248 -10.55 14.45 0.18
N ASP A 249 -10.14 14.83 1.40
CA ASP A 249 -9.18 15.90 1.68
C ASP A 249 -7.73 15.39 1.85
N GLY A 250 -7.44 14.13 1.50
CA GLY A 250 -6.16 13.47 1.73
C GLY A 250 -4.96 14.20 1.13
N ALA A 251 -5.08 14.74 -0.08
CA ALA A 251 -4.03 15.55 -0.70
C ALA A 251 -3.74 16.84 0.10
N HIS A 252 -4.80 17.51 0.59
CA HIS A 252 -4.65 18.70 1.43
C HIS A 252 -4.01 18.36 2.77
N LEU A 253 -4.44 17.26 3.40
CA LEU A 253 -3.86 16.79 4.65
C LEU A 253 -2.36 16.47 4.46
N LEU A 254 -1.98 15.77 3.41
CA LEU A 254 -0.58 15.47 3.10
C LEU A 254 0.25 16.76 2.91
N ALA A 255 -0.29 17.75 2.20
CA ALA A 255 0.37 19.05 2.05
C ALA A 255 0.59 19.75 3.40
N ARG A 256 -0.38 19.69 4.33
CA ARG A 256 -0.21 20.25 5.69
C ARG A 256 0.84 19.48 6.50
N VAL A 257 0.87 18.16 6.37
CA VAL A 257 1.89 17.34 7.04
C VAL A 257 3.29 17.65 6.50
N ARG A 258 3.43 17.93 5.21
CA ARG A 258 4.69 18.40 4.63
C ARG A 258 5.12 19.75 5.22
N SER A 259 4.19 20.70 5.31
CA SER A 259 4.47 21.99 5.98
C SER A 259 4.92 21.81 7.43
N LEU A 260 4.33 20.84 8.15
CA LEU A 260 4.80 20.49 9.50
C LEU A 260 6.23 19.95 9.49
N ALA A 261 6.55 19.05 8.55
CA ALA A 261 7.89 18.47 8.46
C ALA A 261 8.96 19.54 8.15
N GLU A 262 8.63 20.52 7.33
CA GLU A 262 9.49 21.67 7.02
C GLU A 262 9.63 22.62 8.23
N GLU A 263 8.51 23.05 8.83
CA GLU A 263 8.49 23.99 9.95
C GLU A 263 9.25 23.46 11.17
N PHE A 264 9.08 22.18 11.48
CA PHE A 264 9.73 21.53 12.63
C PHE A 264 11.05 20.83 12.28
N ASN A 265 11.65 21.17 11.15
CA ASN A 265 13.00 20.75 10.76
C ASN A 265 13.18 19.21 10.74
N MET A 266 12.12 18.50 10.31
CA MET A 266 12.13 17.04 10.22
C MET A 266 12.85 16.54 8.97
N VAL A 267 13.06 17.42 7.97
CA VAL A 267 13.77 17.09 6.73
C VAL A 267 15.00 17.97 6.64
N ARG A 268 16.18 17.37 6.79
CA ARG A 268 17.48 18.01 6.75
C ARG A 268 18.55 17.00 6.29
N PRO A 269 19.79 17.42 5.97
CA PRO A 269 20.80 16.53 5.38
C PRO A 269 21.15 15.29 6.20
N ASP A 270 21.08 15.36 7.52
CA ASP A 270 21.41 14.30 8.47
C ASP A 270 20.19 13.55 9.02
N TRP A 271 18.97 14.00 8.70
CA TRP A 271 17.73 13.40 9.18
C TRP A 271 16.55 13.64 8.25
N ASN A 272 15.85 12.58 7.86
CA ASN A 272 14.57 12.70 7.18
C ASN A 272 13.48 11.95 7.96
N GLY A 273 12.75 12.69 8.79
CA GLY A 273 11.67 12.20 9.64
C GLY A 273 10.29 12.18 8.96
N PHE A 274 10.19 12.48 7.68
CA PHE A 274 8.92 12.44 6.95
C PHE A 274 8.67 11.05 6.39
N ASN A 275 7.61 10.37 6.86
CA ASN A 275 7.33 8.99 6.47
C ASN A 275 5.87 8.83 6.04
N VAL A 276 5.66 8.19 4.90
CA VAL A 276 4.36 7.70 4.47
C VAL A 276 4.35 6.18 4.59
N LEU A 277 3.39 5.64 5.32
CA LEU A 277 3.23 4.23 5.55
C LEU A 277 2.13 3.68 4.65
N HIS A 278 2.49 2.81 3.73
CA HIS A 278 1.55 2.11 2.85
C HIS A 278 1.13 0.77 3.46
N LYS A 279 -0.09 0.33 3.13
CA LYS A 279 -0.57 -1.05 3.39
C LYS A 279 -0.13 -2.00 2.28
N ALA A 280 -0.09 -1.48 1.04
CA ALA A 280 0.20 -2.24 -0.17
C ALA A 280 1.70 -2.30 -0.46
N ALA A 281 2.26 -3.49 -0.60
CA ALA A 281 3.67 -3.69 -0.98
C ALA A 281 3.97 -3.13 -2.39
N ALA A 282 3.03 -3.26 -3.33
CA ALA A 282 3.17 -2.79 -4.70
C ALA A 282 3.12 -1.27 -4.88
N ARG A 283 2.66 -0.50 -3.88
CA ARG A 283 2.35 0.92 -4.03
C ARG A 283 3.55 1.77 -4.46
N VAL A 284 4.66 1.65 -3.75
CA VAL A 284 5.86 2.43 -4.05
C VAL A 284 6.40 2.08 -5.44
N GLY A 285 6.47 0.78 -5.75
CA GLY A 285 6.88 0.33 -7.08
C GLY A 285 5.97 0.85 -8.20
N GLY A 286 4.64 0.81 -7.99
CA GLY A 286 3.67 1.35 -8.94
C GLY A 286 3.82 2.84 -9.20
N LEU A 287 4.10 3.63 -8.15
CA LEU A 287 4.40 5.05 -8.27
C LEU A 287 5.75 5.29 -8.97
N ASP A 288 6.79 4.52 -8.63
CA ASP A 288 8.11 4.62 -9.23
C ASP A 288 8.10 4.29 -10.74
N VAL A 289 7.35 3.26 -11.18
CA VAL A 289 7.19 2.95 -12.61
C VAL A 289 6.18 3.88 -13.31
N GLY A 290 5.52 4.76 -12.56
CA GLY A 290 4.53 5.71 -13.09
C GLY A 290 3.26 5.03 -13.60
N PHE A 291 2.77 3.99 -12.91
CA PHE A 291 1.45 3.40 -13.16
C PHE A 291 0.36 4.25 -12.50
N ILE A 292 0.24 5.47 -12.98
CA ILE A 292 -0.67 6.52 -12.50
C ILE A 292 -1.34 7.19 -13.70
N PRO A 293 -2.44 7.95 -13.51
CA PRO A 293 -3.09 8.67 -14.58
C PRO A 293 -2.13 9.52 -15.40
N GLY A 294 -2.15 9.36 -16.73
CA GLY A 294 -1.44 10.21 -17.66
C GLY A 294 -2.09 11.60 -17.78
N GLU A 295 -1.60 12.41 -18.72
CA GLU A 295 -2.23 13.68 -19.02
C GLU A 295 -3.68 13.45 -19.46
N GLN A 296 -4.64 14.13 -18.81
CA GLN A 296 -6.09 13.90 -18.92
C GLN A 296 -6.54 12.48 -18.52
N GLY A 297 -5.70 11.69 -17.87
CA GLY A 297 -6.04 10.37 -17.34
C GLY A 297 -6.98 10.47 -16.15
N LEU A 298 -7.78 9.43 -15.96
CA LEU A 298 -8.68 9.27 -14.82
C LEU A 298 -7.99 8.46 -13.73
N ASP A 299 -8.13 8.88 -12.47
CA ASP A 299 -7.78 8.07 -11.31
C ASP A 299 -8.81 6.95 -11.08
N LYS A 300 -8.51 6.05 -10.15
CA LYS A 300 -9.38 4.90 -9.83
C LYS A 300 -10.84 5.30 -9.60
N ASN A 301 -11.11 6.35 -8.83
CA ASN A 301 -12.47 6.75 -8.50
C ASN A 301 -13.22 7.27 -9.73
N ASN A 302 -12.56 8.09 -10.55
CA ASN A 302 -13.10 8.62 -11.78
C ASN A 302 -13.24 7.52 -12.86
N ILE A 303 -12.34 6.53 -12.92
CA ILE A 303 -12.48 5.34 -13.78
C ILE A 303 -13.78 4.60 -13.45
N LEU A 304 -14.06 4.35 -12.16
CA LEU A 304 -15.29 3.64 -11.76
C LEU A 304 -16.55 4.46 -12.10
N VAL A 305 -16.54 5.76 -11.88
CA VAL A 305 -17.65 6.64 -12.25
C VAL A 305 -17.89 6.63 -13.76
N ALA A 306 -16.82 6.72 -14.56
CA ALA A 306 -16.89 6.69 -16.02
C ALA A 306 -17.37 5.31 -16.54
N ALA A 307 -16.94 4.21 -15.92
CA ALA A 307 -17.40 2.86 -16.23
C ALA A 307 -18.91 2.69 -15.97
N ALA A 308 -19.38 3.17 -14.82
CA ALA A 308 -20.81 3.13 -14.49
C ALA A 308 -21.67 3.91 -15.48
N LYS A 309 -21.14 5.00 -16.08
CA LYS A 309 -21.81 5.79 -17.12
C LYS A 309 -21.69 5.20 -18.54
N GLY A 310 -20.77 4.23 -18.74
CA GLY A 310 -20.47 3.68 -20.06
C GLY A 310 -19.42 4.46 -20.85
N ASP A 311 -18.76 5.45 -20.26
CA ASP A 311 -17.67 6.21 -20.89
C ASP A 311 -16.38 5.36 -20.97
N ILE A 312 -16.16 4.45 -20.01
CA ILE A 312 -15.14 3.40 -20.07
C ILE A 312 -15.82 2.07 -20.44
N GLU A 313 -15.38 1.49 -21.55
CA GLU A 313 -15.94 0.26 -22.12
C GLU A 313 -15.13 -1.01 -21.75
N VAL A 314 -13.84 -0.86 -21.47
CA VAL A 314 -12.94 -1.96 -21.10
C VAL A 314 -12.11 -1.59 -19.89
N ILE A 315 -12.06 -2.49 -18.90
CA ILE A 315 -11.23 -2.34 -17.70
C ILE A 315 -10.37 -3.58 -17.53
N TYR A 316 -9.06 -3.36 -17.38
CA TYR A 316 -8.12 -4.40 -16.98
C TYR A 316 -7.84 -4.29 -15.48
N LEU A 317 -8.13 -5.35 -14.74
CA LEU A 317 -7.85 -5.47 -13.32
C LEU A 317 -6.62 -6.39 -13.15
N LEU A 318 -5.43 -5.81 -13.03
CA LEU A 318 -4.20 -6.56 -12.80
C LEU A 318 -4.08 -6.90 -11.32
N GLY A 319 -4.62 -8.04 -10.89
CA GLY A 319 -4.69 -8.45 -9.49
C GLY A 319 -5.37 -7.40 -8.57
N ALA A 320 -6.25 -6.58 -9.12
CA ALA A 320 -7.03 -5.59 -8.39
C ALA A 320 -8.37 -6.19 -7.99
N ASP A 321 -8.40 -6.96 -6.92
CA ASP A 321 -9.54 -7.76 -6.45
C ASP A 321 -10.39 -7.04 -5.39
N GLU A 322 -9.99 -5.87 -4.90
CA GLU A 322 -10.75 -5.04 -3.98
C GLU A 322 -11.69 -4.04 -4.70
N ILE A 323 -11.93 -4.23 -6.00
CA ILE A 323 -12.84 -3.40 -6.79
C ILE A 323 -14.24 -4.00 -6.79
N GLU A 324 -15.23 -3.24 -6.32
CA GLU A 324 -16.63 -3.66 -6.34
C GLU A 324 -17.15 -3.75 -7.77
N MET A 325 -17.47 -4.96 -8.21
CA MET A 325 -17.93 -5.23 -9.59
C MET A 325 -19.20 -4.46 -9.98
N ASN A 326 -20.03 -4.08 -9.00
CA ASN A 326 -21.24 -3.28 -9.24
C ASN A 326 -20.95 -1.88 -9.80
N HIS A 327 -19.75 -1.36 -9.54
CA HIS A 327 -19.34 -0.05 -10.02
C HIS A 327 -18.79 -0.06 -11.44
N LEU A 328 -18.64 -1.23 -12.07
CA LEU A 328 -18.05 -1.36 -13.40
C LEU A 328 -19.09 -1.25 -14.54
N GLY A 329 -20.37 -1.07 -14.20
CA GLY A 329 -21.46 -0.93 -15.18
C GLY A 329 -21.51 -2.10 -16.16
N GLN A 330 -21.47 -1.79 -17.48
CA GLN A 330 -21.45 -2.77 -18.56
C GLN A 330 -20.05 -2.96 -19.17
N ALA A 331 -19.00 -2.41 -18.54
CA ALA A 331 -17.65 -2.51 -19.05
C ALA A 331 -17.22 -4.00 -19.19
N PHE A 332 -16.47 -4.28 -20.24
CA PHE A 332 -15.81 -5.57 -20.40
C PHE A 332 -14.60 -5.65 -19.46
N VAL A 333 -14.66 -6.56 -18.50
CA VAL A 333 -13.62 -6.73 -17.48
C VAL A 333 -12.66 -7.83 -17.88
N ILE A 334 -11.37 -7.52 -17.85
CA ILE A 334 -10.25 -8.45 -17.95
C ILE A 334 -9.62 -8.53 -16.56
N TYR A 335 -9.62 -9.72 -15.97
CA TYR A 335 -9.02 -9.95 -14.64
C TYR A 335 -7.92 -10.99 -14.75
#